data_69c91d2a2a101bf27c6efee95db5a2ae
#
_entry.id   69c91d2a2a101bf27c6efee95db5a2ae
#
_cell.length_a   1.000
_cell.length_b   1.000
_cell.length_c   1.000
_cell.angle_alpha   90.00
_cell.angle_beta   90.00
_cell.angle_gamma   90.00
#
_symmetry.space_group_name_H-M   'P 1'
#
loop_
_entity.id
_entity.type
_entity.pdbx_description
1 polymer ?
#
loop_
_entity_poly.entity_id
_entity_poly.type
_entity_poly.pdbx_seq_one_letter_code
_entity_poly.pdbx_strand_id
1 'polypeptide(L)'
;MFSLVNKHEEFFDFLVTNGEYFHKGTLMVKEVLQDPKKLERCAKEAEKIEHLADGVTHEVAAKMKHVFITPIDREDFYLLTSNLDDCVDDIKDVIFTLRIYHAGLGWNRMLRMADILIEMSGELIIL
;
A
#
# COMPACT_ATOMS: atom_id res chain seq x y z
N MET A 1 -19.21 -3.52 26.46
CA MET A 1 -18.61 -2.22 26.15
C MET A 1 -17.14 -2.34 25.71
N PHE A 2 -16.31 -3.02 26.45
CA PHE A 2 -14.89 -3.23 26.07
C PHE A 2 -14.67 -3.93 24.72
N SER A 3 -15.54 -4.82 24.29
CA SER A 3 -15.36 -5.56 23.03
C SER A 3 -15.64 -4.74 21.76
N LEU A 4 -16.40 -3.65 21.85
CA LEU A 4 -16.71 -2.78 20.72
C LEU A 4 -15.56 -1.80 20.41
N VAL A 5 -14.92 -1.27 21.44
CA VAL A 5 -13.76 -0.37 21.29
C VAL A 5 -12.59 -1.10 20.65
N ASN A 6 -12.27 -2.31 21.13
CA ASN A 6 -11.18 -3.12 20.55
C ASN A 6 -11.42 -3.52 19.08
N LYS A 7 -12.68 -3.74 18.68
CA LYS A 7 -13.02 -4.05 17.28
C LYS A 7 -12.86 -2.85 16.36
N HIS A 8 -13.16 -1.64 16.83
CA HIS A 8 -12.97 -0.42 16.05
C HIS A 8 -11.49 -0.15 15.79
N GLU A 9 -10.64 -0.28 16.81
CA GLU A 9 -9.18 -0.13 16.68
C GLU A 9 -8.61 -1.12 15.65
N GLU A 10 -9.06 -2.37 15.69
CA GLU A 10 -8.61 -3.41 14.76
C GLU A 10 -8.90 -3.07 13.29
N PHE A 11 -10.06 -2.48 12.96
CA PHE A 11 -10.38 -2.06 11.60
C PHE A 11 -9.47 -0.92 11.11
N PHE A 12 -9.17 0.05 11.96
CA PHE A 12 -8.24 1.12 11.63
C PHE A 12 -6.80 0.60 11.49
N ASP A 13 -6.40 -0.37 12.28
CA ASP A 13 -5.09 -1.02 12.18
C ASP A 13 -4.89 -1.69 10.80
N PHE A 14 -5.92 -2.28 10.22
CA PHE A 14 -5.85 -2.81 8.85
C PHE A 14 -5.57 -1.72 7.81
N LEU A 15 -6.23 -0.57 7.93
CA LEU A 15 -6.00 0.56 7.02
C LEU A 15 -4.58 1.11 7.18
N VAL A 16 -4.10 1.27 8.39
CA VAL A 16 -2.73 1.71 8.68
C VAL A 16 -1.73 0.72 8.12
N THR A 17 -1.94 -0.57 8.31
CA THR A 17 -1.04 -1.62 7.81
C THR A 17 -0.92 -1.58 6.28
N ASN A 18 -2.03 -1.51 5.55
CA ASN A 18 -2.01 -1.37 4.10
C ASN A 18 -1.43 -0.03 3.65
N GLY A 19 -1.69 1.04 4.38
CA GLY A 19 -1.05 2.35 4.17
C GLY A 19 0.47 2.28 4.30
N GLU A 20 0.98 1.56 5.29
CA GLU A 20 2.42 1.33 5.49
C GLU A 20 3.04 0.51 4.34
N TYR A 21 2.34 -0.50 3.84
CA TYR A 21 2.79 -1.24 2.66
C TYR A 21 2.85 -0.35 1.42
N PHE A 22 1.84 0.47 1.20
CA PHE A 22 1.84 1.43 0.11
C PHE A 22 2.99 2.43 0.25
N HIS A 23 3.18 3.01 1.43
CA HIS A 23 4.29 3.94 1.70
C HIS A 23 5.66 3.29 1.46
N LYS A 24 5.87 2.08 1.94
CA LYS A 24 7.10 1.32 1.68
C LYS A 24 7.34 1.10 0.19
N GLY A 25 6.27 0.80 -0.55
CA GLY A 25 6.32 0.66 -2.01
C GLY A 25 6.76 1.94 -2.73
N THR A 26 6.23 3.10 -2.33
CA THR A 26 6.60 4.40 -2.92
C THR A 26 8.07 4.73 -2.68
N LEU A 27 8.60 4.42 -1.50
CA LEU A 27 10.03 4.55 -1.19
C LEU A 27 10.90 3.66 -2.10
N MET A 28 10.45 2.44 -2.38
CA MET A 28 11.17 1.53 -3.28
C MET A 28 11.17 2.02 -4.73
N VAL A 29 10.08 2.63 -5.22
CA VAL A 29 10.05 3.24 -6.56
C VAL A 29 11.12 4.32 -6.67
N LYS A 30 11.22 5.22 -5.68
CA LYS A 30 12.26 6.25 -5.66
C LYS A 30 13.66 5.64 -5.63
N GLU A 31 13.85 4.62 -4.82
CA GLU A 31 15.14 3.92 -4.69
C GLU A 31 15.61 3.32 -6.02
N VAL A 32 14.70 2.69 -6.77
CA VAL A 32 14.99 2.13 -8.10
C VAL A 32 15.31 3.22 -9.13
N LEU A 33 14.57 4.32 -9.09
CA LEU A 33 14.80 5.46 -10.00
C LEU A 33 16.15 6.14 -9.75
N GLN A 34 16.63 6.13 -8.51
CA GLN A 34 17.94 6.67 -8.14
C GLN A 34 19.08 5.70 -8.41
N ASP A 35 18.85 4.41 -8.21
CA ASP A 35 19.85 3.36 -8.39
C ASP A 35 19.21 2.11 -9.01
N PRO A 36 19.28 1.95 -10.35
CA PRO A 36 18.72 0.80 -11.05
C PRO A 36 19.28 -0.57 -10.61
N LYS A 37 20.44 -0.60 -9.95
CA LYS A 37 21.04 -1.85 -9.44
C LYS A 37 20.18 -2.48 -8.33
N LYS A 38 19.34 -1.68 -7.67
CA LYS A 38 18.42 -2.14 -6.62
C LYS A 38 17.14 -2.77 -7.15
N LEU A 39 16.92 -2.74 -8.46
CA LEU A 39 15.68 -3.15 -9.10
C LEU A 39 15.25 -4.58 -8.76
N GLU A 40 16.16 -5.56 -8.86
CA GLU A 40 15.82 -6.96 -8.59
C GLU A 40 15.44 -7.20 -7.12
N ARG A 41 16.12 -6.53 -6.20
CA ARG A 41 15.78 -6.58 -4.78
C ARG A 41 14.41 -5.94 -4.52
N CYS A 42 14.18 -4.76 -5.08
CA CYS A 42 12.90 -4.03 -4.93
C CYS A 42 11.75 -4.80 -5.58
N ALA A 43 11.95 -5.46 -6.72
CA ALA A 43 10.92 -6.26 -7.36
C ALA A 43 10.47 -7.45 -6.47
N LYS A 44 11.41 -8.16 -5.87
CA LYS A 44 11.09 -9.25 -4.94
C LYS A 44 10.38 -8.76 -3.68
N GLU A 45 10.81 -7.64 -3.14
CA GLU A 45 10.18 -7.06 -1.96
C GLU A 45 8.79 -6.50 -2.28
N ALA A 46 8.58 -5.91 -3.46
CA ALA A 46 7.28 -5.44 -3.93
C ALA A 46 6.27 -6.60 -4.06
N GLU A 47 6.68 -7.72 -4.63
CA GLU A 47 5.86 -8.93 -4.73
C GLU A 47 5.46 -9.45 -3.34
N LYS A 48 6.41 -9.46 -2.40
CA LYS A 48 6.14 -9.86 -1.02
C LYS A 48 5.16 -8.93 -0.32
N ILE A 49 5.32 -7.62 -0.48
CA ILE A 49 4.44 -6.60 0.11
C ILE A 49 3.03 -6.72 -0.47
N GLU A 50 2.91 -6.91 -1.78
CA GLU A 50 1.61 -7.11 -2.43
C GLU A 50 0.89 -8.35 -1.85
N HIS A 51 1.58 -9.46 -1.68
CA HIS A 51 1.01 -10.65 -1.05
C HIS A 51 0.54 -10.40 0.39
N LEU A 52 1.30 -9.60 1.16
CA LEU A 52 0.93 -9.24 2.53
C LEU A 52 -0.29 -8.31 2.55
N ALA A 53 -0.36 -7.34 1.65
CA ALA A 53 -1.48 -6.41 1.52
C ALA A 53 -2.77 -7.13 1.10
N ASP A 54 -2.67 -8.04 0.12
CA ASP A 54 -3.79 -8.89 -0.30
C ASP A 54 -4.31 -9.75 0.87
N GLY A 55 -3.41 -10.31 1.67
CA GLY A 55 -3.76 -11.04 2.89
C GLY A 55 -4.53 -10.20 3.91
N VAL A 56 -4.13 -8.95 4.13
CA VAL A 56 -4.84 -7.99 4.99
C VAL A 56 -6.24 -7.70 4.44
N THR A 57 -6.35 -7.47 3.14
CA THR A 57 -7.63 -7.20 2.48
C THR A 57 -8.59 -8.38 2.58
N HIS A 58 -8.12 -9.60 2.40
CA HIS A 58 -8.91 -10.82 2.61
C HIS A 58 -9.35 -10.99 4.07
N GLU A 59 -8.49 -10.70 5.02
CA GLU A 59 -8.82 -10.78 6.45
C GLU A 59 -9.90 -9.78 6.83
N VAL A 60 -9.82 -8.54 6.34
CA VAL A 60 -10.85 -7.52 6.51
C VAL A 60 -12.18 -7.99 5.95
N ALA A 61 -12.19 -8.49 4.71
CA ALA A 61 -13.41 -8.98 4.07
C ALA A 61 -14.05 -10.13 4.87
N ALA A 62 -13.26 -11.05 5.42
CA ALA A 62 -13.73 -12.15 6.25
C ALA A 62 -14.32 -11.65 7.58
N LYS A 63 -13.65 -10.71 8.24
CA LYS A 63 -14.12 -10.14 9.52
C LYS A 63 -15.39 -9.30 9.35
N MET A 64 -15.52 -8.57 8.26
CA MET A 64 -16.72 -7.75 7.98
C MET A 64 -17.99 -8.58 7.84
N LYS A 65 -17.90 -9.85 7.45
CA LYS A 65 -19.06 -10.76 7.38
C LYS A 65 -19.69 -11.05 8.75
N HIS A 66 -18.92 -10.93 9.82
CA HIS A 66 -19.32 -11.29 11.17
C HIS A 66 -19.51 -10.10 12.12
N VAL A 67 -19.34 -8.86 11.63
CA VAL A 67 -19.47 -7.64 12.43
C VAL A 67 -20.68 -6.86 11.99
N PHE A 68 -21.60 -6.60 12.94
CA PHE A 68 -22.83 -5.82 12.67
C PHE A 68 -22.59 -4.31 12.64
N ILE A 69 -21.65 -3.82 13.43
CA ILE A 69 -21.36 -2.39 13.58
C ILE A 69 -19.90 -2.16 13.23
N THR A 70 -19.66 -1.32 12.22
CA THR A 70 -18.34 -0.84 11.82
C THR A 70 -18.16 0.63 12.24
N PRO A 71 -16.91 1.12 12.44
CA PRO A 71 -16.65 2.52 12.86
C PRO A 71 -17.08 3.55 11.82
N ILE A 72 -17.10 3.17 10.56
CA ILE A 72 -17.60 3.95 9.42
C ILE A 72 -18.54 3.06 8.63
N ASP A 73 -19.21 3.62 7.61
CA ASP A 73 -20.07 2.83 6.72
C ASP A 73 -19.29 1.64 6.14
N ARG A 74 -19.92 0.47 6.15
CA ARG A 74 -19.31 -0.79 5.73
C ARG A 74 -18.83 -0.75 4.27
N GLU A 75 -19.63 -0.16 3.39
CA GLU A 75 -19.27 -0.04 1.97
C GLU A 75 -18.08 0.89 1.77
N ASP A 76 -18.05 2.01 2.48
CA ASP A 76 -16.96 2.97 2.44
C ASP A 76 -15.66 2.36 2.99
N PHE A 77 -15.75 1.62 4.09
CA PHE A 77 -14.61 0.93 4.67
C PHE A 77 -14.04 -0.13 3.71
N TYR A 78 -14.91 -0.93 3.11
CA TYR A 78 -14.51 -1.93 2.13
C TYR A 78 -13.85 -1.28 0.90
N LEU A 79 -14.45 -0.21 0.39
CA LEU A 79 -13.92 0.55 -0.75
C LEU A 79 -12.55 1.16 -0.45
N LEU A 80 -12.37 1.73 0.73
CA LEU A 80 -11.09 2.29 1.16
C LEU A 80 -10.00 1.22 1.26
N THR A 81 -10.32 0.08 1.85
CA THR A 81 -9.39 -1.06 1.96
C THR A 81 -9.00 -1.59 0.57
N SER A 82 -9.98 -1.76 -0.31
CA SER A 82 -9.75 -2.21 -1.69
C SER A 82 -8.89 -1.22 -2.49
N ASN A 83 -9.15 0.07 -2.36
CA ASN A 83 -8.35 1.09 -3.04
C ASN A 83 -6.90 1.14 -2.55
N LEU A 84 -6.66 0.90 -1.26
CA LEU A 84 -5.29 0.79 -0.73
C LEU A 84 -4.57 -0.44 -1.27
N ASP A 85 -5.26 -1.55 -1.41
CA ASP A 85 -4.75 -2.78 -2.03
C ASP A 85 -4.37 -2.54 -3.49
N ASP A 86 -5.25 -1.89 -4.26
CA ASP A 86 -4.98 -1.47 -5.63
C ASP A 86 -3.75 -0.56 -5.74
N CYS A 87 -3.55 0.35 -4.78
CA CYS A 87 -2.36 1.20 -4.73
C CYS A 87 -1.07 0.39 -4.56
N VAL A 88 -1.08 -0.65 -3.73
CA VAL A 88 0.07 -1.55 -3.55
C VAL A 88 0.35 -2.36 -4.82
N ASP A 89 -0.69 -2.85 -5.48
CA ASP A 89 -0.61 -3.53 -6.77
C ASP A 89 -0.01 -2.64 -7.85
N ASP A 90 -0.49 -1.41 -7.98
CA ASP A 90 0.00 -0.43 -8.95
C ASP A 90 1.50 -0.13 -8.73
N ILE A 91 1.94 -0.03 -7.49
CA ILE A 91 3.36 0.17 -7.15
C ILE A 91 4.21 -1.02 -7.59
N LYS A 92 3.74 -2.24 -7.36
CA LYS A 92 4.41 -3.46 -7.85
C LYS A 92 4.53 -3.43 -9.38
N ASP A 93 3.45 -3.08 -10.07
CA ASP A 93 3.42 -3.00 -11.53
C ASP A 93 4.36 -1.91 -12.07
N VAL A 94 4.47 -0.77 -11.40
CA VAL A 94 5.47 0.26 -11.74
C VAL A 94 6.88 -0.31 -11.64
N ILE A 95 7.23 -0.98 -10.57
CA ILE A 95 8.57 -1.57 -10.38
C ILE A 95 8.86 -2.63 -11.44
N PHE A 96 7.90 -3.48 -11.77
CA PHE A 96 8.05 -4.50 -12.81
C PHE A 96 8.16 -3.88 -14.21
N THR A 97 7.43 -2.80 -14.47
CA THR A 97 7.53 -2.03 -15.71
C THR A 97 8.93 -1.41 -15.87
N LEU A 98 9.46 -0.82 -14.80
CA LEU A 98 10.84 -0.30 -14.80
C LEU A 98 11.87 -1.40 -15.08
N ARG A 99 11.62 -2.62 -14.63
CA ARG A 99 12.44 -3.80 -14.91
C ARG A 99 12.44 -4.17 -16.39
N ILE A 100 11.28 -4.11 -17.05
CA ILE A 100 11.11 -4.45 -18.47
C ILE A 100 11.79 -3.40 -19.37
N TYR A 101 11.59 -2.13 -19.06
CA TYR A 101 12.06 -1.02 -19.89
C TYR A 101 13.47 -0.53 -19.55
N HIS A 102 14.17 -1.19 -18.62
CA HIS A 102 15.52 -0.82 -18.18
C HIS A 102 15.63 0.69 -17.90
N ALA A 103 14.89 1.14 -16.89
CA ALA A 103 14.86 2.55 -16.48
C ALA A 103 16.27 3.12 -16.37
N GLY A 104 16.62 4.03 -17.27
CA GLY A 104 17.91 4.66 -17.36
C GLY A 104 17.94 6.04 -16.72
N LEU A 105 19.12 6.61 -16.63
CA LEU A 105 19.39 7.96 -16.12
C LEU A 105 18.58 9.03 -16.88
N GLY A 106 18.00 10.00 -16.16
CA GLY A 106 17.36 11.18 -16.77
C GLY A 106 15.86 11.32 -16.48
N TRP A 107 15.34 10.56 -15.55
CA TRP A 107 13.91 10.52 -15.24
C TRP A 107 13.53 11.47 -14.09
N ASN A 108 14.02 12.71 -14.16
CA ASN A 108 13.77 13.72 -13.12
C ASN A 108 12.28 13.96 -12.85
N ARG A 109 11.42 13.85 -13.87
CA ARG A 109 9.97 13.98 -13.68
C ARG A 109 9.39 12.82 -12.89
N MET A 110 9.87 11.61 -13.11
CA MET A 110 9.43 10.44 -12.36
C MET A 110 9.90 10.48 -10.91
N LEU A 111 11.12 10.98 -10.66
CA LEU A 111 11.59 11.20 -9.29
C LEU A 111 10.70 12.22 -8.55
N ARG A 112 10.29 13.30 -9.19
CA ARG A 112 9.36 14.26 -8.59
C ARG A 112 7.99 13.64 -8.32
N MET A 113 7.48 12.80 -9.21
CA MET A 113 6.24 12.05 -8.98
C MET A 113 6.39 11.08 -7.81
N ALA A 114 7.51 10.38 -7.73
CA ALA A 114 7.81 9.48 -6.60
C ALA A 114 7.86 10.25 -5.27
N ASP A 115 8.46 11.43 -5.23
CA ASP A 115 8.48 12.28 -4.03
C ASP A 115 7.06 12.68 -3.59
N ILE A 116 6.20 13.06 -4.52
CA ILE A 116 4.79 13.39 -4.23
C ILE A 116 4.05 12.16 -3.68
N LEU A 117 4.24 10.98 -4.28
CA LEU A 117 3.63 9.74 -3.79
C LEU A 117 4.11 9.38 -2.39
N ILE A 118 5.38 9.61 -2.07
CA ILE A 118 5.94 9.40 -0.73
C ILE A 118 5.26 10.32 0.28
N GLU A 119 5.11 11.60 -0.04
CA GLU A 119 4.41 12.55 0.84
C GLU A 119 2.94 12.13 1.04
N MET A 120 2.22 11.84 -0.04
CA MET A 120 0.81 11.42 0.02
C MET A 120 0.63 10.15 0.85
N SER A 121 1.46 9.13 0.62
CA SER A 121 1.36 7.86 1.36
C SER A 121 1.76 8.02 2.83
N GLY A 122 2.70 8.91 3.13
CA GLY A 122 3.08 9.27 4.50
C GLY A 122 1.94 9.91 5.28
N GLU A 123 1.16 10.79 4.65
CA GLU A 123 -0.02 11.42 5.26
C GLU A 123 -1.11 10.39 5.60
N LEU A 124 -1.28 9.34 4.81
CA LEU A 124 -2.26 8.27 5.09
C LEU A 124 -1.96 7.51 6.38
N ILE A 125 -0.70 7.40 6.78
CA ILE A 125 -0.28 6.66 7.99
C ILE A 125 -0.52 7.49 9.26
N ILE A 126 -0.52 8.81 9.16
CA ILE A 126 -0.68 9.74 10.29
C ILE A 126 -2.16 9.85 10.72
N LEU A 127 -3.07 9.49 9.86
CA LEU A 127 -4.51 9.50 10.17
C LEU A 127 -4.88 8.42 11.20
#